data_d4eec7b4c56d8e63ce6ef3923d4adaeb
#
_entry.id   d4eec7b4c56d8e63ce6ef3923d4adaeb
#
_cell.length_a   1.000
_cell.length_b   1.000
_cell.length_c   1.000
_cell.angle_alpha   90.00
_cell.angle_beta   90.00
_cell.angle_gamma   90.00
#
_symmetry.space_group_name_H-M   'P 1'
#
loop_
_entity.id
_entity.type
_entity.pdbx_description
1 polymer ?
#
loop_
_entity_poly.entity_id
_entity_poly.type
_entity_poly.pdbx_seq_one_letter_code
_entity_poly.pdbx_strand_id
1 'polypeptide(L)'
;LKFEDIRKLHQKKFREELGFFLVEGEHLVQELQKAAAHDSRLQRSEIYLTRDYLHWSSPLPMHVIQSKQMAQISETRSPQGIAAVVPLFTTPAPRAGDRAVYLHEIQDPGNLGTILRTLAWFGNFRCLLSPDSVDVHNGKVVRASMGAIFHVPVEFDVPLAALPGRFKRIASLDLAGEPVAAPQ
;
A
#
# COMPACT_ATOMS: atom_id res chain seq x y z
N LEU A 1 -11.03 15.57 -2.27
CA LEU A 1 -10.37 15.73 -3.59
C LEU A 1 -11.44 16.05 -4.65
N LYS A 2 -11.14 16.87 -5.68
CA LYS A 2 -12.06 17.05 -6.81
C LYS A 2 -12.11 15.78 -7.65
N PHE A 3 -13.30 15.41 -8.13
CA PHE A 3 -13.49 14.19 -8.92
C PHE A 3 -12.56 14.12 -10.16
N GLU A 4 -12.36 15.25 -10.83
CA GLU A 4 -11.50 15.37 -12.02
C GLU A 4 -10.02 15.03 -11.73
N ASP A 5 -9.60 15.20 -10.49
CA ASP A 5 -8.22 14.93 -10.07
C ASP A 5 -7.98 13.46 -9.71
N ILE A 6 -9.04 12.68 -9.43
CA ILE A 6 -8.90 11.27 -9.02
C ILE A 6 -8.20 10.45 -10.10
N ARG A 7 -8.53 10.66 -11.38
CA ARG A 7 -7.86 9.96 -12.49
C ARG A 7 -6.36 10.26 -12.59
N LYS A 8 -5.93 11.44 -12.12
CA LYS A 8 -4.51 11.82 -12.13
C LYS A 8 -3.68 10.95 -11.17
N LEU A 9 -4.32 10.34 -10.16
CA LEU A 9 -3.66 9.46 -9.17
C LEU A 9 -3.05 8.19 -9.79
N HIS A 10 -3.35 7.87 -11.05
CA HIS A 10 -2.66 6.82 -11.78
C HIS A 10 -1.15 7.11 -11.97
N GLN A 11 -0.74 8.37 -11.89
CA GLN A 11 0.65 8.80 -12.05
C GLN A 11 1.27 9.17 -10.71
N LYS A 12 2.49 8.69 -10.43
CA LYS A 12 3.25 8.95 -9.20
C LYS A 12 3.31 10.45 -8.88
N LYS A 13 3.68 11.27 -9.86
CA LYS A 13 3.77 12.74 -9.71
C LYS A 13 2.52 13.34 -9.06
N PHE A 14 1.34 12.95 -9.54
CA PHE A 14 0.10 13.53 -9.01
C PHE A 14 -0.32 12.91 -7.68
N ARG A 15 0.08 11.67 -7.38
CA ARG A 15 -0.10 11.12 -6.02
C ARG A 15 0.68 11.94 -5.00
N GLU A 16 1.92 12.28 -5.31
CA GLU A 16 2.78 13.11 -4.45
C GLU A 16 2.27 14.55 -4.33
N GLU A 17 1.86 15.16 -5.46
CA GLU A 17 1.34 16.52 -5.50
C GLU A 17 0.02 16.67 -4.75
N LEU A 18 -0.91 15.76 -4.95
CA LEU A 18 -2.25 15.80 -4.37
C LEU A 18 -2.31 15.17 -2.97
N GLY A 19 -1.33 14.33 -2.62
CA GLY A 19 -1.26 13.67 -1.33
C GLY A 19 -2.22 12.48 -1.17
N PHE A 20 -2.63 11.82 -2.27
CA PHE A 20 -3.57 10.70 -2.27
C PHE A 20 -3.17 9.59 -3.22
N PHE A 21 -3.69 8.39 -3.01
CA PHE A 21 -3.62 7.28 -3.94
C PHE A 21 -4.97 6.58 -4.09
N LEU A 22 -5.10 5.74 -5.11
CA LEU A 22 -6.35 5.04 -5.43
C LEU A 22 -6.30 3.59 -4.94
N VAL A 23 -7.39 3.15 -4.37
CA VAL A 23 -7.65 1.77 -3.93
C VAL A 23 -8.89 1.28 -4.66
N GLU A 24 -8.79 0.17 -5.39
CA GLU A 24 -9.87 -0.35 -6.22
C GLU A 24 -10.29 -1.76 -5.82
N GLY A 25 -11.60 -1.96 -5.78
CA GLY A 25 -12.23 -3.25 -5.56
C GLY A 25 -12.71 -3.48 -4.12
N GLU A 26 -13.73 -4.30 -4.03
CA GLU A 26 -14.48 -4.54 -2.80
C GLU A 26 -13.60 -4.99 -1.63
N HIS A 27 -12.78 -6.01 -1.86
CA HIS A 27 -11.90 -6.54 -0.82
C HIS A 27 -10.96 -5.49 -0.25
N LEU A 28 -10.33 -4.67 -1.12
CA LEU A 28 -9.39 -3.64 -0.68
C LEU A 28 -10.08 -2.51 0.08
N VAL A 29 -11.30 -2.14 -0.32
CA VAL A 29 -12.09 -1.15 0.41
C VAL A 29 -12.53 -1.69 1.77
N GLN A 30 -12.84 -2.98 1.89
CA GLN A 30 -13.10 -3.63 3.19
C GLN A 30 -11.87 -3.58 4.10
N GLU A 31 -10.69 -3.93 3.58
CA GLU A 31 -9.44 -3.88 4.34
C GLU A 31 -9.09 -2.44 4.76
N LEU A 32 -9.31 -1.46 3.88
CA LEU A 32 -9.18 -0.05 4.22
C LEU A 32 -10.09 0.34 5.39
N GLN A 33 -11.35 -0.06 5.38
CA GLN A 33 -12.29 0.26 6.46
C GLN A 33 -11.87 -0.35 7.79
N LYS A 34 -11.41 -1.61 7.78
CA LYS A 34 -10.87 -2.28 8.98
C LYS A 34 -9.66 -1.53 9.53
N ALA A 35 -8.72 -1.14 8.66
CA ALA A 35 -7.54 -0.39 9.05
C ALA A 35 -7.89 1.01 9.57
N ALA A 36 -8.81 1.73 8.91
CA ALA A 36 -9.24 3.07 9.30
C ALA A 36 -9.93 3.13 10.68
N ALA A 37 -10.50 2.03 11.15
CA ALA A 37 -11.06 1.93 12.50
C ALA A 37 -10.00 2.06 13.59
N HIS A 38 -8.73 1.77 13.28
CA HIS A 38 -7.61 1.77 14.23
C HIS A 38 -6.49 2.74 13.84
N ASP A 39 -6.58 3.37 12.68
CA ASP A 39 -5.57 4.30 12.17
C ASP A 39 -6.21 5.61 11.71
N SER A 40 -6.04 6.66 12.51
CA SER A 40 -6.59 7.99 12.22
C SER A 40 -6.06 8.61 10.93
N ARG A 41 -4.89 8.17 10.44
CA ARG A 41 -4.32 8.65 9.17
C ARG A 41 -5.20 8.27 7.97
N LEU A 42 -5.95 7.18 8.07
CA LEU A 42 -6.83 6.66 7.03
C LEU A 42 -8.26 7.21 7.11
N GLN A 43 -8.64 7.90 8.18
CA GLN A 43 -10.01 8.41 8.38
C GLN A 43 -10.42 9.54 7.41
N ARG A 44 -9.46 10.11 6.68
CA ARG A 44 -9.72 11.09 5.62
C ARG A 44 -9.96 10.45 4.24
N SER A 45 -10.01 9.12 4.18
CA SER A 45 -10.34 8.39 2.96
C SER A 45 -11.79 8.61 2.56
N GLU A 46 -12.05 8.61 1.25
CA GLU A 46 -13.39 8.76 0.68
C GLU A 46 -13.67 7.58 -0.25
N ILE A 47 -14.86 7.01 -0.15
CA ILE A 47 -15.31 5.87 -0.96
C ILE A 47 -16.18 6.35 -2.10
N TYR A 48 -15.91 5.88 -3.30
CA TYR A 48 -16.70 6.10 -4.50
C TYR A 48 -17.31 4.76 -4.92
N LEU A 49 -18.63 4.74 -5.14
CA LEU A 49 -19.35 3.51 -5.45
C LEU A 49 -20.45 3.74 -6.49
N THR A 50 -20.74 2.71 -7.27
CA THR A 50 -21.86 2.69 -8.21
C THR A 50 -23.15 2.25 -7.52
N ARG A 51 -24.27 2.32 -8.24
CA ARG A 51 -25.58 1.89 -7.71
C ARG A 51 -25.62 0.44 -7.26
N ASP A 52 -24.76 -0.43 -7.81
CA ASP A 52 -24.68 -1.84 -7.44
C ASP A 52 -24.20 -2.04 -6.01
N TYR A 53 -23.52 -1.02 -5.44
CA TYR A 53 -22.97 -1.00 -4.09
C TYR A 53 -23.76 -0.13 -3.11
N LEU A 54 -25.02 0.23 -3.40
CA LEU A 54 -25.86 1.01 -2.46
C LEU A 54 -26.14 0.29 -1.13
N HIS A 55 -25.96 -1.02 -1.09
CA HIS A 55 -26.03 -1.82 0.14
C HIS A 55 -24.77 -1.69 1.01
N TRP A 56 -23.70 -1.06 0.50
CA TRP A 56 -22.45 -0.87 1.24
C TRP A 56 -22.63 0.07 2.41
N SER A 57 -22.03 -0.27 3.54
CA SER A 57 -22.02 0.56 4.75
C SER A 57 -20.60 0.88 5.18
N SER A 58 -20.33 2.13 5.50
CA SER A 58 -19.01 2.59 5.90
C SER A 58 -19.09 3.77 6.86
N PRO A 59 -18.17 3.86 7.85
CA PRO A 59 -17.98 5.08 8.63
C PRO A 59 -17.25 6.17 7.83
N LEU A 60 -16.62 5.83 6.70
CA LEU A 60 -15.96 6.79 5.82
C LEU A 60 -16.96 7.46 4.89
N PRO A 61 -16.73 8.70 4.47
CA PRO A 61 -17.58 9.39 3.49
C PRO A 61 -17.75 8.58 2.21
N MET A 62 -18.99 8.50 1.71
CA MET A 62 -19.33 7.75 0.50
C MET A 62 -19.96 8.66 -0.55
N HIS A 63 -19.54 8.48 -1.81
CA HIS A 63 -20.02 9.20 -2.97
C HIS A 63 -20.57 8.22 -4.01
N VAL A 64 -21.87 8.35 -4.30
CA VAL A 64 -22.49 7.54 -5.36
C VAL A 64 -22.19 8.18 -6.73
N ILE A 65 -21.58 7.43 -7.61
CA ILE A 65 -21.21 7.86 -8.95
C ILE A 65 -21.78 6.94 -10.03
N GLN A 66 -21.81 7.41 -11.27
CA GLN A 66 -22.23 6.60 -12.41
C GLN A 66 -21.15 5.58 -12.80
N SER A 67 -21.56 4.45 -13.38
CA SER A 67 -20.60 3.43 -13.90
C SER A 67 -19.60 4.02 -14.91
N LYS A 68 -20.04 5.00 -15.73
CA LYS A 68 -19.14 5.72 -16.64
C LYS A 68 -18.08 6.54 -15.91
N GLN A 69 -18.43 7.14 -14.77
CA GLN A 69 -17.49 7.88 -13.94
C GLN A 69 -16.52 6.93 -13.23
N MET A 70 -17.01 5.78 -12.74
CA MET A 70 -16.16 4.74 -12.18
C MET A 70 -15.11 4.27 -13.19
N ALA A 71 -15.52 4.02 -14.44
CA ALA A 71 -14.59 3.64 -15.52
C ALA A 71 -13.55 4.72 -15.85
N GLN A 72 -13.84 6.00 -15.57
CA GLN A 72 -12.88 7.09 -15.77
C GLN A 72 -11.80 7.15 -14.70
N ILE A 73 -12.11 6.78 -13.46
CA ILE A 73 -11.17 6.82 -12.34
C ILE A 73 -10.44 5.51 -12.12
N SER A 74 -10.93 4.40 -12.67
CA SER A 74 -10.33 3.07 -12.50
C SER A 74 -9.14 2.86 -13.43
N GLU A 75 -8.11 2.16 -12.93
CA GLU A 75 -7.00 1.62 -13.73
C GLU A 75 -7.34 0.24 -14.34
N THR A 76 -8.39 -0.41 -13.84
CA THR A 76 -8.76 -1.73 -14.32
C THR A 76 -9.68 -1.67 -15.54
N ARG A 77 -9.54 -2.62 -16.47
CA ARG A 77 -10.39 -2.70 -17.67
C ARG A 77 -11.87 -2.99 -17.33
N SER A 78 -12.10 -3.69 -16.23
CA SER A 78 -13.44 -4.06 -15.76
C SER A 78 -13.57 -3.67 -14.29
N PRO A 79 -13.90 -2.41 -13.98
CA PRO A 79 -14.08 -1.93 -12.62
C PRO A 79 -15.17 -2.70 -11.88
N GLN A 80 -14.94 -3.06 -10.64
CA GLN A 80 -15.96 -3.71 -9.81
C GLN A 80 -17.10 -2.77 -9.39
N GLY A 81 -16.93 -1.47 -9.55
CA GLY A 81 -17.95 -0.49 -9.16
C GLY A 81 -17.76 0.11 -7.77
N ILE A 82 -16.63 -0.17 -7.12
CA ILE A 82 -16.24 0.44 -5.84
C ILE A 82 -14.75 0.73 -5.82
N ALA A 83 -14.40 1.91 -5.33
CA ALA A 83 -13.02 2.39 -5.16
C ALA A 83 -12.94 3.36 -3.97
N ALA A 84 -11.74 3.61 -3.48
CA ALA A 84 -11.51 4.63 -2.47
C ALA A 84 -10.30 5.51 -2.84
N VAL A 85 -10.40 6.79 -2.49
CA VAL A 85 -9.29 7.74 -2.50
C VAL A 85 -8.74 7.81 -1.09
N VAL A 86 -7.47 7.45 -0.93
CA VAL A 86 -6.81 7.28 0.36
C VAL A 86 -5.68 8.29 0.46
N PRO A 87 -5.57 9.07 1.58
CA PRO A 87 -4.46 9.98 1.76
C PRO A 87 -3.15 9.20 1.84
N LEU A 88 -2.07 9.77 1.27
CA LEU A 88 -0.72 9.29 1.55
C LEU A 88 -0.46 9.48 3.05
N PHE A 89 0.05 8.45 3.71
CA PHE A 89 0.30 8.48 5.14
C PHE A 89 1.78 8.30 5.44
N THR A 90 2.23 8.97 6.48
CA THR A 90 3.61 8.86 6.94
C THR A 90 3.86 7.51 7.61
N THR A 91 5.03 6.94 7.36
CA THR A 91 5.45 5.71 8.04
C THR A 91 5.64 5.98 9.52
N PRO A 92 5.08 5.15 10.41
CA PRO A 92 5.30 5.28 11.85
C PRO A 92 6.78 5.14 12.19
N ALA A 93 7.23 5.85 13.23
CA ALA A 93 8.58 5.68 13.76
C ALA A 93 8.87 4.22 14.12
N PRO A 94 10.13 3.75 13.98
CA PRO A 94 10.53 2.42 14.40
C PRO A 94 10.25 2.19 15.89
N ARG A 95 9.78 0.97 16.21
CA ARG A 95 9.58 0.54 17.59
C ARG A 95 10.70 -0.41 18.01
N ALA A 96 10.96 -0.49 19.33
CA ALA A 96 11.90 -1.48 19.84
C ALA A 96 11.42 -2.90 19.49
N GLY A 97 12.31 -3.69 18.88
CA GLY A 97 11.99 -5.05 18.43
C GLY A 97 11.44 -5.16 17.01
N ASP A 98 11.20 -4.05 16.30
CA ASP A 98 10.84 -4.11 14.88
C ASP A 98 11.96 -4.82 14.08
N ARG A 99 11.53 -5.75 13.24
CA ARG A 99 12.38 -6.36 12.21
C ARG A 99 12.19 -5.61 10.91
N ALA A 100 13.20 -5.65 10.05
CA ALA A 100 13.10 -5.02 8.75
C ALA A 100 13.46 -5.99 7.63
N VAL A 101 12.76 -5.88 6.51
CA VAL A 101 13.17 -6.47 5.23
C VAL A 101 13.55 -5.33 4.32
N TYR A 102 14.78 -5.33 3.85
CA TYR A 102 15.29 -4.36 2.88
C TYR A 102 15.22 -4.95 1.49
N LEU A 103 14.61 -4.22 0.58
CA LEU A 103 14.47 -4.60 -0.83
C LEU A 103 15.28 -3.63 -1.68
N HIS A 104 16.28 -4.17 -2.37
CA HIS A 104 17.17 -3.40 -3.23
C HIS A 104 16.61 -3.38 -4.65
N GLU A 105 16.28 -2.18 -5.15
CA GLU A 105 15.80 -1.92 -6.51
C GLU A 105 14.69 -2.87 -6.99
N ILE A 106 13.74 -3.18 -6.10
CA ILE A 106 12.61 -4.02 -6.49
C ILE A 106 11.76 -3.33 -7.56
N GLN A 107 11.61 -3.94 -8.75
CA GLN A 107 10.91 -3.37 -9.89
C GLN A 107 9.52 -3.94 -10.11
N ASP A 108 9.33 -5.22 -9.81
CA ASP A 108 8.06 -5.89 -10.08
C ASP A 108 7.00 -5.56 -9.00
N PRO A 109 5.86 -4.94 -9.39
CA PRO A 109 4.82 -4.57 -8.44
C PRO A 109 4.12 -5.78 -7.79
N GLY A 110 4.05 -6.92 -8.49
CA GLY A 110 3.46 -8.16 -7.96
C GLY A 110 4.34 -8.74 -6.85
N ASN A 111 5.65 -8.75 -7.05
CA ASN A 111 6.61 -9.21 -6.05
C ASN A 111 6.57 -8.32 -4.81
N LEU A 112 6.59 -7.00 -4.95
CA LEU A 112 6.46 -6.10 -3.81
C LEU A 112 5.16 -6.34 -3.04
N GLY A 113 4.03 -6.43 -3.73
CA GLY A 113 2.74 -6.70 -3.09
C GLY A 113 2.72 -8.04 -2.34
N THR A 114 3.31 -9.08 -2.92
CA THR A 114 3.42 -10.42 -2.28
C THR A 114 4.31 -10.38 -1.04
N ILE A 115 5.43 -9.66 -1.09
CA ILE A 115 6.31 -9.48 0.07
C ILE A 115 5.57 -8.74 1.18
N LEU A 116 4.85 -7.64 0.87
CA LEU A 116 4.05 -6.93 1.86
C LEU A 116 3.02 -7.83 2.54
N ARG A 117 2.33 -8.71 1.80
CA ARG A 117 1.41 -9.70 2.38
C ARG A 117 2.11 -10.64 3.35
N THR A 118 3.28 -11.12 2.98
CA THR A 118 4.09 -12.00 3.83
C THR A 118 4.50 -11.29 5.12
N LEU A 119 4.95 -10.04 5.02
CA LEU A 119 5.34 -9.24 6.19
C LEU A 119 4.15 -8.95 7.11
N ALA A 120 2.97 -8.67 6.54
CA ALA A 120 1.75 -8.49 7.32
C ALA A 120 1.34 -9.76 8.06
N TRP A 121 1.49 -10.93 7.43
CA TRP A 121 1.18 -12.23 8.03
C TRP A 121 2.06 -12.53 9.24
N PHE A 122 3.37 -12.30 9.14
CA PHE A 122 4.30 -12.55 10.24
C PHE A 122 4.26 -11.47 11.34
N GLY A 123 3.79 -10.27 11.02
CA GLY A 123 3.73 -9.15 11.96
C GLY A 123 5.11 -8.62 12.40
N ASN A 124 5.12 -7.44 13.01
CA ASN A 124 6.34 -6.78 13.56
C ASN A 124 7.48 -6.60 12.54
N PHE A 125 7.14 -6.50 11.25
CA PHE A 125 8.08 -6.22 10.19
C PHE A 125 7.82 -4.85 9.57
N ARG A 126 8.90 -4.20 9.16
CA ARG A 126 8.92 -3.01 8.30
C ARG A 126 9.48 -3.41 6.94
N CYS A 127 9.01 -2.78 5.89
CA CYS A 127 9.59 -2.87 4.56
C CYS A 127 10.43 -1.62 4.30
N LEU A 128 11.70 -1.79 3.95
CA LEU A 128 12.59 -0.70 3.57
C LEU A 128 12.88 -0.84 2.08
N LEU A 129 12.53 0.18 1.30
CA LEU A 129 12.76 0.23 -0.14
C LEU A 129 13.97 1.10 -0.45
N SER A 130 14.91 0.59 -1.26
CA SER A 130 16.00 1.41 -1.78
C SER A 130 15.47 2.49 -2.72
N PRO A 131 16.28 3.53 -3.03
CA PRO A 131 16.05 4.35 -4.22
C PRO A 131 15.79 3.49 -5.46
N ASP A 132 15.08 4.02 -6.43
CA ASP A 132 14.73 3.38 -7.70
C ASP A 132 13.84 2.12 -7.59
N SER A 133 13.30 1.82 -6.41
CA SER A 133 12.28 0.78 -6.25
C SER A 133 10.93 1.22 -6.80
N VAL A 134 10.10 0.26 -7.19
CA VAL A 134 8.71 0.52 -7.61
C VAL A 134 7.93 1.23 -6.52
N ASP A 135 7.11 2.20 -6.91
CA ASP A 135 6.27 2.95 -5.98
C ASP A 135 5.21 2.05 -5.34
N VAL A 136 5.20 1.99 -4.02
CA VAL A 136 4.26 1.16 -3.24
C VAL A 136 2.80 1.57 -3.47
N HIS A 137 2.53 2.84 -3.77
CA HIS A 137 1.20 3.35 -4.06
C HIS A 137 0.78 3.20 -5.53
N ASN A 138 1.61 2.53 -6.35
CA ASN A 138 1.21 2.10 -7.68
C ASN A 138 0.01 1.15 -7.59
N GLY A 139 -1.03 1.36 -8.39
CA GLY A 139 -2.27 0.58 -8.31
C GLY A 139 -2.07 -0.94 -8.46
N LYS A 140 -1.02 -1.39 -9.19
CA LYS A 140 -0.68 -2.82 -9.27
C LYS A 140 -0.12 -3.36 -7.95
N VAL A 141 0.73 -2.58 -7.25
CA VAL A 141 1.25 -2.95 -5.92
C VAL A 141 0.11 -2.98 -4.91
N VAL A 142 -0.73 -1.93 -4.90
CA VAL A 142 -1.90 -1.84 -4.00
C VAL A 142 -2.78 -3.08 -4.14
N ARG A 143 -3.13 -3.45 -5.38
CA ARG A 143 -3.94 -4.66 -5.63
C ARG A 143 -3.22 -5.94 -5.20
N ALA A 144 -1.94 -6.09 -5.54
CA ALA A 144 -1.16 -7.28 -5.19
C ALA A 144 -0.96 -7.43 -3.68
N SER A 145 -0.96 -6.32 -2.94
CA SER A 145 -0.80 -6.33 -1.47
C SER A 145 -2.02 -6.88 -0.73
N MET A 146 -3.20 -6.95 -1.38
CA MET A 146 -4.43 -7.46 -0.78
C MET A 146 -4.75 -6.80 0.58
N GLY A 147 -4.45 -5.49 0.73
CA GLY A 147 -4.68 -4.73 1.96
C GLY A 147 -3.48 -4.66 2.91
N ALA A 148 -2.43 -5.45 2.71
CA ALA A 148 -1.22 -5.41 3.55
C ALA A 148 -0.55 -4.02 3.59
N ILE A 149 -0.75 -3.22 2.55
CA ILE A 149 -0.26 -1.83 2.48
C ILE A 149 -0.73 -0.95 3.64
N PHE A 150 -1.88 -1.25 4.24
CA PHE A 150 -2.42 -0.50 5.37
C PHE A 150 -1.81 -0.90 6.72
N HIS A 151 -1.11 -2.02 6.78
CA HIS A 151 -0.63 -2.63 8.02
C HIS A 151 0.90 -2.65 8.13
N VAL A 152 1.61 -2.78 7.01
CA VAL A 152 3.08 -2.86 6.99
C VAL A 152 3.66 -1.47 6.86
N PRO A 153 4.47 -0.99 7.84
CA PRO A 153 5.21 0.26 7.69
C PRO A 153 6.20 0.14 6.53
N VAL A 154 6.12 1.07 5.57
CA VAL A 154 7.05 1.12 4.42
C VAL A 154 7.86 2.41 4.46
N GLU A 155 9.16 2.29 4.38
CA GLU A 155 10.09 3.42 4.26
C GLU A 155 10.69 3.44 2.85
N PHE A 156 10.79 4.63 2.26
CA PHE A 156 11.24 4.83 0.90
C PHE A 156 12.64 5.43 0.85
N ASP A 157 13.30 5.27 -0.27
CA ASP A 157 14.58 5.90 -0.58
C ASP A 157 15.65 5.64 0.51
N VAL A 158 15.61 4.45 1.13
CA VAL A 158 16.58 4.05 2.14
C VAL A 158 17.85 3.57 1.44
N PRO A 159 18.98 4.29 1.52
CA PRO A 159 20.22 3.84 0.90
C PRO A 159 20.79 2.64 1.66
N LEU A 160 21.36 1.68 0.93
CA LEU A 160 21.99 0.49 1.52
C LEU A 160 23.03 0.82 2.59
N ALA A 161 23.80 1.90 2.36
CA ALA A 161 24.81 2.38 3.29
C ALA A 161 24.27 2.86 4.65
N ALA A 162 22.96 3.14 4.75
CA ALA A 162 22.35 3.54 6.02
C ALA A 162 22.02 2.37 6.94
N LEU A 163 21.98 1.13 6.43
CA LEU A 163 21.55 -0.04 7.21
C LEU A 163 22.47 -0.37 8.39
N PRO A 164 23.84 -0.36 8.26
CA PRO A 164 24.73 -0.66 9.39
C PRO A 164 24.57 0.29 10.58
N GLY A 165 24.20 1.55 10.33
CA GLY A 165 23.92 2.51 11.40
C GLY A 165 22.57 2.33 12.09
N ARG A 166 21.67 1.58 11.47
CA ARG A 166 20.29 1.37 11.95
C ARG A 166 20.07 0.01 12.61
N PHE A 167 20.80 -1.02 12.16
CA PHE A 167 20.59 -2.42 12.57
C PHE A 167 21.88 -3.07 13.07
N LYS A 168 21.81 -3.69 14.26
CA LYS A 168 22.93 -4.40 14.85
C LYS A 168 23.28 -5.71 14.13
N ARG A 169 22.29 -6.33 13.50
CA ARG A 169 22.44 -7.59 12.75
C ARG A 169 21.77 -7.42 11.40
N ILE A 170 22.51 -7.75 10.36
CA ILE A 170 22.04 -7.72 8.98
C ILE A 170 22.36 -9.09 8.39
N ALA A 171 21.38 -9.72 7.74
CA ALA A 171 21.58 -10.92 6.95
C ALA A 171 21.17 -10.61 5.51
N SER A 172 21.96 -11.04 4.54
CA SER A 172 21.62 -10.98 3.12
C SER A 172 21.24 -12.36 2.62
N LEU A 173 20.26 -12.42 1.72
CA LEU A 173 19.96 -13.63 0.96
C LEU A 173 20.91 -13.67 -0.24
N ASP A 174 21.70 -14.74 -0.34
CA ASP A 174 22.67 -14.96 -1.40
C ASP A 174 22.65 -16.43 -1.83
N LEU A 175 22.89 -16.68 -3.12
CA LEU A 175 22.98 -18.05 -3.66
C LEU A 175 24.21 -18.81 -3.13
N ALA A 176 25.28 -18.09 -2.78
CA ALA A 176 26.48 -18.63 -2.16
C ALA A 176 26.44 -18.65 -0.63
N GLY A 177 25.31 -18.26 -0.05
CA GLY A 177 25.12 -18.21 1.41
C GLY A 177 25.00 -19.60 2.05
N GLU A 178 25.10 -19.62 3.37
CA GLU A 178 24.82 -20.83 4.16
C GLU A 178 23.30 -21.04 4.28
N PRO A 179 22.81 -22.31 4.30
CA PRO A 179 21.43 -22.61 4.55
C PRO A 179 20.95 -22.02 5.89
N VAL A 180 19.82 -21.33 5.88
CA VAL A 180 19.21 -20.87 7.12
C VAL A 180 18.72 -22.10 7.89
N ALA A 181 19.40 -22.45 8.97
CA ALA A 181 18.95 -23.50 9.87
C ALA A 181 17.62 -23.07 10.52
N ALA A 182 16.65 -23.98 10.55
CA ALA A 182 15.43 -23.73 11.32
C ALA A 182 15.83 -23.43 12.79
N PRO A 183 15.23 -22.42 13.42
CA PRO A 183 15.50 -22.17 14.83
C PRO A 183 15.08 -23.41 15.64
N GLN A 184 16.03 -23.92 16.43
CA GLN A 184 15.77 -24.99 17.40
C GLN A 184 14.89 -24.45 18.52
#